data_7e4fcdadb60f850373a6ffbc79f56e48
#
_entry.id   7e4fcdadb60f850373a6ffbc79f56e48
#
_cell.length_a   1.000
_cell.length_b   1.000
_cell.length_c   1.000
_cell.angle_alpha   90.00
_cell.angle_beta   90.00
_cell.angle_gamma   90.00
#
_symmetry.space_group_name_H-M   'P 1'
#
loop_
_entity.id
_entity.type
_entity.pdbx_description
1 polymer ?
#
loop_
_entity_poly.entity_id
_entity_poly.type
_entity_poly.pdbx_seq_one_letter_code
_entity_poly.pdbx_strand_id
1 'polypeptide(L)'
;KILTLPGTPMGDFGLLFGPRIREKGLELRFSFFSTNKGRRMPSIAAGIGGIRGLQLRLNPAARNLVLSYDETNLKKVPFLWVDAQWWEVRFQMTPEGSCSSTNVKLKLWPLKENEPRAWLVNEKFDIEYKGGKCALWGFPYASTPIAFDNLLILSR
;
A
#
# COMPACT_ATOMS: atom_id res chain seq x y z
N LYS A 1 -13.17 -7.95 11.24
CA LYS A 1 -12.10 -8.90 11.66
C LYS A 1 -10.77 -8.25 11.34
N ILE A 2 -9.90 -8.14 12.34
CA ILE A 2 -8.57 -7.55 12.21
C ILE A 2 -7.57 -8.66 11.86
N LEU A 3 -6.74 -8.45 10.83
CA LEU A 3 -5.57 -9.26 10.54
C LEU A 3 -4.38 -8.68 11.30
N THR A 4 -3.82 -9.42 12.23
CA THR A 4 -2.67 -8.97 13.01
C THR A 4 -1.42 -9.77 12.65
N LEU A 5 -0.35 -9.07 12.32
CA LEU A 5 0.98 -9.63 12.15
C LEU A 5 1.73 -9.42 13.47
N PRO A 6 2.04 -10.50 14.22
CA PRO A 6 2.72 -10.35 15.49
C PRO A 6 4.18 -9.92 15.29
N GLY A 7 4.69 -9.16 16.24
CA GLY A 7 6.12 -8.81 16.23
C GLY A 7 7.03 -9.92 16.75
N THR A 8 6.51 -11.12 17.04
CA THR A 8 7.28 -12.26 17.54
C THR A 8 6.67 -13.57 17.01
N PRO A 9 7.45 -14.40 16.29
CA PRO A 9 8.78 -14.10 15.80
C PRO A 9 8.80 -12.95 14.79
N MET A 10 9.93 -12.26 14.68
CA MET A 10 10.12 -11.28 13.62
C MET A 10 10.15 -11.98 12.26
N GLY A 11 9.56 -11.35 11.27
CA GLY A 11 9.56 -11.86 9.90
C GLY A 11 8.86 -10.92 8.93
N ASP A 12 9.05 -11.19 7.66
CA ASP A 12 8.34 -10.53 6.58
C ASP A 12 7.12 -11.35 6.24
N PHE A 13 5.95 -10.73 6.32
CA PHE A 13 4.68 -11.39 6.06
C PHE A 13 4.07 -10.82 4.79
N GLY A 14 3.65 -11.68 3.89
CA GLY A 14 2.97 -11.31 2.66
C GLY A 14 1.68 -12.09 2.47
N LEU A 15 0.65 -11.41 1.98
CA LEU A 15 -0.65 -11.98 1.64
C LEU A 15 -1.05 -11.54 0.24
N LEU A 16 -1.34 -12.51 -0.63
CA LEU A 16 -1.97 -12.29 -1.93
C LEU A 16 -3.46 -12.61 -1.82
N PHE A 17 -4.32 -11.69 -2.25
CA PHE A 17 -5.76 -11.86 -2.11
C PHE A 17 -6.54 -11.20 -3.24
N GLY A 18 -7.85 -11.50 -3.28
CA GLY A 18 -8.77 -10.97 -4.27
C GLY A 18 -8.69 -11.65 -5.65
N PRO A 19 -9.57 -11.25 -6.55
CA PRO A 19 -9.63 -11.79 -7.91
C PRO A 19 -8.47 -11.26 -8.77
N ARG A 20 -8.18 -12.00 -9.85
CA ARG A 20 -7.32 -11.49 -10.93
C ARG A 20 -8.18 -10.73 -11.92
N ILE A 21 -8.12 -9.41 -11.89
CA ILE A 21 -8.83 -8.54 -12.82
C ILE A 21 -7.80 -7.94 -13.79
N ARG A 22 -8.02 -8.11 -15.09
CA ARG A 22 -7.10 -7.64 -16.14
C ARG A 22 -7.69 -6.52 -17.01
N GLU A 23 -9.00 -6.48 -17.13
CA GLU A 23 -9.69 -5.61 -18.09
C GLU A 23 -10.06 -4.25 -17.54
N LYS A 24 -10.02 -4.11 -16.22
CA LYS A 24 -10.42 -2.89 -15.51
C LYS A 24 -9.36 -2.50 -14.51
N GLY A 25 -9.29 -1.23 -14.20
CA GLY A 25 -8.50 -0.73 -13.09
C GLY A 25 -8.95 -1.31 -11.75
N LEU A 26 -8.06 -1.28 -10.79
CA LEU A 26 -8.29 -1.74 -9.42
C LEU A 26 -8.05 -0.61 -8.43
N GLU A 27 -8.87 -0.59 -7.40
CA GLU A 27 -8.65 0.21 -6.19
C GLU A 27 -8.59 -0.73 -4.99
N LEU A 28 -7.51 -0.66 -4.26
CA LEU A 28 -7.32 -1.31 -2.99
C LEU A 28 -7.50 -0.28 -1.87
N ARG A 29 -8.40 -0.56 -0.94
CA ARG A 29 -8.56 0.20 0.30
C ARG A 29 -8.30 -0.69 1.49
N PHE A 30 -7.68 -0.15 2.50
CA PHE A 30 -7.49 -0.83 3.78
C PHE A 30 -7.11 0.18 4.85
N SER A 31 -7.32 -0.22 6.09
CA SER A 31 -6.79 0.49 7.26
C SER A 31 -5.60 -0.28 7.81
N PHE A 32 -4.65 0.43 8.38
CA PHE A 32 -3.56 -0.20 9.13
C PHE A 32 -3.25 0.56 10.41
N PHE A 33 -2.74 -0.18 11.38
CA PHE A 33 -2.27 0.34 12.66
C PHE A 33 -0.93 -0.29 12.99
N SER A 34 -0.01 0.50 13.48
CA SER A 34 1.21 0.01 14.11
C SER A 34 1.77 1.02 15.10
N THR A 35 2.75 0.56 15.89
CA THR A 35 3.47 1.38 16.87
C THR A 35 4.96 1.35 16.56
N ASN A 36 5.68 2.38 16.97
CA ASN A 36 7.13 2.32 17.04
C ASN A 36 7.61 1.85 18.42
N LYS A 37 8.84 1.40 18.50
CA LYS A 37 9.52 1.15 19.77
C LYS A 37 10.96 1.65 19.68
N GLY A 38 11.18 2.87 20.13
CA GLY A 38 12.45 3.57 19.94
C GLY A 38 12.74 3.76 18.44
N ARG A 39 13.86 3.21 17.95
CA ARG A 39 14.23 3.27 16.52
C ARG A 39 13.58 2.19 15.66
N ARG A 40 12.83 1.27 16.26
CA ARG A 40 12.17 0.17 15.54
C ARG A 40 10.85 0.70 14.98
N MET A 41 10.86 1.00 13.70
CA MET A 41 9.69 1.52 12.97
C MET A 41 9.28 0.49 11.93
N PRO A 42 8.15 -0.22 12.14
CA PRO A 42 7.68 -1.23 11.19
C PRO A 42 7.35 -0.59 9.85
N SER A 43 7.54 -1.34 8.79
CA SER A 43 7.17 -0.95 7.43
C SER A 43 5.96 -1.77 6.98
N ILE A 44 5.15 -1.19 6.11
CA ILE A 44 4.08 -1.90 5.40
C ILE A 44 4.23 -1.68 3.89
N ALA A 45 3.70 -2.61 3.11
CA ALA A 45 3.53 -2.41 1.69
C ALA A 45 2.17 -2.94 1.22
N ALA A 46 1.69 -2.36 0.14
CA ALA A 46 0.48 -2.80 -0.56
C ALA A 46 0.76 -2.89 -2.05
N GLY A 47 0.13 -3.84 -2.73
CA GLY A 47 0.37 -4.07 -4.15
C GLY A 47 -0.89 -4.32 -4.95
N ILE A 48 -0.84 -3.96 -6.23
CA ILE A 48 -1.84 -4.29 -7.25
C ILE A 48 -1.10 -4.87 -8.45
N GLY A 49 -1.53 -6.04 -8.92
CA GLY A 49 -0.89 -6.72 -10.04
C GLY A 49 0.03 -7.88 -9.64
N GLY A 50 -0.16 -8.42 -8.45
CA GLY A 50 0.64 -9.52 -7.91
C GLY A 50 1.94 -9.06 -7.23
N ILE A 51 2.86 -9.99 -7.03
CA ILE A 51 4.12 -9.74 -6.28
C ILE A 51 5.03 -8.76 -7.03
N ARG A 52 5.11 -8.88 -8.36
CA ARG A 52 5.94 -8.02 -9.21
C ARG A 52 5.16 -6.87 -9.86
N GLY A 53 3.93 -6.64 -9.45
CA GLY A 53 3.10 -5.53 -9.90
C GLY A 53 3.50 -4.19 -9.29
N LEU A 54 2.55 -3.26 -9.32
CA LEU A 54 2.70 -1.96 -8.68
C LEU A 54 2.68 -2.15 -7.16
N GLN A 55 3.70 -1.67 -6.48
CA GLN A 55 3.83 -1.73 -5.02
C GLN A 55 3.98 -0.33 -4.43
N LEU A 56 3.21 -0.08 -3.40
CA LEU A 56 3.39 1.04 -2.49
C LEU A 56 4.08 0.52 -1.23
N ARG A 57 5.17 1.14 -0.80
CA ARG A 57 5.83 0.85 0.46
C ARG A 57 5.96 2.08 1.33
N LEU A 58 5.46 1.99 2.55
CA LEU A 58 5.69 2.99 3.61
C LEU A 58 6.97 2.65 4.35
N ASN A 59 7.90 3.60 4.37
CA ASN A 59 9.16 3.51 5.09
C ASN A 59 9.23 4.60 6.17
N PRO A 60 8.75 4.33 7.39
CA PRO A 60 8.67 5.36 8.45
C PRO A 60 10.02 5.92 8.84
N ALA A 61 11.04 5.07 8.97
CA ALA A 61 12.39 5.50 9.32
C ALA A 61 13.01 6.46 8.29
N ALA A 62 12.69 6.27 7.03
CA ALA A 62 13.15 7.13 5.93
C ALA A 62 12.18 8.29 5.64
N ARG A 63 11.05 8.38 6.36
CA ARG A 63 10.01 9.40 6.22
C ARG A 63 9.51 9.55 4.78
N ASN A 64 9.25 8.43 4.12
CA ASN A 64 8.76 8.44 2.75
C ASN A 64 7.87 7.25 2.42
N LEU A 65 7.16 7.42 1.30
CA LEU A 65 6.49 6.37 0.55
C LEU A 65 7.28 6.15 -0.73
N VAL A 66 7.40 4.89 -1.13
CA VAL A 66 8.02 4.50 -2.39
C VAL A 66 7.00 3.75 -3.22
N LEU A 67 6.77 4.21 -4.45
CA LEU A 67 6.08 3.47 -5.49
C LEU A 67 7.11 2.75 -6.34
N SER A 68 6.91 1.46 -6.58
CA SER A 68 7.75 0.65 -7.44
C SER A 68 6.90 -0.26 -8.34
N TYR A 69 7.48 -0.67 -9.45
CA TYR A 69 6.91 -1.65 -10.35
C TYR A 69 8.01 -2.61 -10.80
N ASP A 70 7.76 -3.90 -10.68
CA ASP A 70 8.73 -4.95 -10.99
C ASP A 70 10.13 -4.64 -10.40
N GLU A 71 10.15 -4.30 -9.09
CA GLU A 71 11.33 -3.95 -8.29
C GLU A 71 12.01 -2.61 -8.68
N THR A 72 11.52 -1.93 -9.72
CA THR A 72 12.05 -0.62 -10.12
C THR A 72 11.30 0.51 -9.42
N ASN A 73 12.02 1.41 -8.77
CA ASN A 73 11.42 2.57 -8.13
C ASN A 73 10.89 3.55 -9.20
N LEU A 74 9.59 3.85 -9.13
CA LEU A 74 8.93 4.83 -9.99
C LEU A 74 8.93 6.22 -9.37
N LYS A 75 8.59 6.28 -8.08
CA LYS A 75 8.44 7.54 -7.37
C LYS A 75 8.70 7.38 -5.88
N LYS A 76 9.33 8.40 -5.31
CA LYS A 76 9.50 8.56 -3.88
C LYS A 76 8.81 9.85 -3.43
N VAL A 77 7.96 9.74 -2.41
CA VAL A 77 7.16 10.85 -1.89
C VAL A 77 7.49 11.05 -0.42
N PRO A 78 7.82 12.27 0.02
CA PRO A 78 7.96 12.55 1.44
C PRO A 78 6.66 12.25 2.17
N PHE A 79 6.74 11.54 3.29
CA PHE A 79 5.58 11.22 4.10
C PHE A 79 5.98 11.03 5.55
N LEU A 80 5.33 11.75 6.45
CA LEU A 80 5.54 11.62 7.88
C LEU A 80 4.44 10.72 8.47
N TRP A 81 4.81 9.47 8.75
CA TRP A 81 3.94 8.57 9.48
C TRP A 81 3.99 8.86 10.99
N VAL A 82 2.82 8.84 11.60
CA VAL A 82 2.64 8.95 13.06
C VAL A 82 2.12 7.61 13.56
N ASP A 83 2.78 7.06 14.57
CA ASP A 83 2.44 5.78 15.18
C ASP A 83 1.24 5.83 16.11
N ALA A 84 0.82 4.67 16.61
CA ALA A 84 -0.25 4.50 17.58
C ALA A 84 -1.61 5.06 17.15
N GLN A 85 -1.85 5.11 15.84
CA GLN A 85 -3.16 5.46 15.28
C GLN A 85 -3.45 4.64 14.04
N TRP A 86 -4.74 4.49 13.71
CA TRP A 86 -5.18 3.90 12.47
C TRP A 86 -5.01 4.88 11.31
N TRP A 87 -4.51 4.36 10.19
CA TRP A 87 -4.39 5.05 8.91
C TRP A 87 -5.27 4.38 7.89
N GLU A 88 -5.92 5.19 7.06
CA GLU A 88 -6.63 4.75 5.87
C GLU A 88 -5.74 4.88 4.65
N VAL A 89 -5.83 3.90 3.76
CA VAL A 89 -5.14 3.88 2.47
C VAL A 89 -6.15 3.71 1.35
N ARG A 90 -6.02 4.52 0.31
CA ARG A 90 -6.73 4.38 -0.94
C ARG A 90 -5.71 4.40 -2.08
N PHE A 91 -5.57 3.26 -2.73
CA PHE A 91 -4.55 3.00 -3.73
C PHE A 91 -5.20 2.49 -5.01
N GLN A 92 -5.02 3.20 -6.12
CA GLN A 92 -5.63 2.91 -7.40
C GLN A 92 -4.57 2.70 -8.48
N MET A 93 -4.87 1.78 -9.38
CA MET A 93 -4.14 1.52 -10.60
C MET A 93 -5.16 1.36 -11.73
N THR A 94 -5.15 2.25 -12.71
CA THR A 94 -6.08 2.23 -13.84
C THR A 94 -5.33 2.25 -15.18
N PRO A 95 -5.71 1.36 -16.13
CA PRO A 95 -5.12 1.41 -17.46
C PRO A 95 -5.51 2.70 -18.18
N GLU A 96 -4.60 3.20 -19.01
CA GLU A 96 -4.87 4.30 -19.93
C GLU A 96 -4.55 3.89 -21.37
N GLY A 97 -5.36 4.38 -22.29
CA GLY A 97 -5.23 4.07 -23.72
C GLY A 97 -5.30 2.57 -24.00
N SER A 98 -4.32 2.04 -24.71
CA SER A 98 -4.17 0.61 -25.04
C SER A 98 -3.54 -0.24 -23.93
N CYS A 99 -3.65 0.17 -22.67
CA CYS A 99 -2.98 -0.45 -21.52
C CYS A 99 -1.45 -0.32 -21.50
N SER A 100 -0.87 0.45 -22.41
CA SER A 100 0.58 0.70 -22.45
C SER A 100 1.06 1.64 -21.35
N SER A 101 0.15 2.35 -20.72
CA SER A 101 0.42 3.23 -19.59
C SER A 101 -0.64 3.07 -18.50
N THR A 102 -0.28 3.45 -17.30
CA THR A 102 -1.11 3.27 -16.13
C THR A 102 -1.16 4.55 -15.30
N ASN A 103 -2.37 5.00 -14.98
CA ASN A 103 -2.56 6.06 -14.00
C ASN A 103 -2.58 5.47 -12.58
N VAL A 104 -1.78 6.05 -11.71
CA VAL A 104 -1.66 5.65 -10.31
C VAL A 104 -2.13 6.78 -9.41
N LYS A 105 -3.04 6.47 -8.48
CA LYS A 105 -3.52 7.41 -7.48
C LYS A 105 -3.36 6.84 -6.09
N LEU A 106 -2.94 7.69 -5.16
CA LEU A 106 -2.68 7.31 -3.78
C LEU A 106 -3.14 8.39 -2.81
N LYS A 107 -3.83 7.97 -1.76
CA LYS A 107 -4.12 8.75 -0.56
C LYS A 107 -3.79 7.93 0.68
N LEU A 108 -3.25 8.60 1.68
CA LEU A 108 -3.13 8.10 3.05
C LEU A 108 -3.55 9.21 4.01
N TRP A 109 -4.35 8.86 5.02
CA TRP A 109 -4.80 9.82 6.05
C TRP A 109 -5.12 9.09 7.36
N PRO A 110 -5.03 9.78 8.51
CA PRO A 110 -5.47 9.20 9.78
C PRO A 110 -6.97 8.86 9.74
N LEU A 111 -7.36 7.68 10.21
CA LEU A 111 -8.75 7.23 10.23
C LEU A 111 -9.71 8.21 10.93
N LYS A 112 -9.20 8.99 11.90
CA LYS A 112 -9.98 9.99 12.64
C LYS A 112 -10.26 11.26 11.84
N GLU A 113 -9.60 11.43 10.71
CA GLU A 113 -9.76 12.59 9.84
C GLU A 113 -10.63 12.26 8.63
N ASN A 114 -11.15 13.29 7.98
CA ASN A 114 -11.88 13.12 6.73
C ASN A 114 -10.93 12.78 5.58
N GLU A 115 -11.40 11.98 4.63
CA GLU A 115 -10.63 11.71 3.40
C GLU A 115 -10.22 13.04 2.72
N PRO A 116 -8.91 13.26 2.49
CA PRO A 116 -8.45 14.49 1.84
C PRO A 116 -8.97 14.58 0.40
N ARG A 117 -9.31 15.77 -0.06
CA ARG A 117 -9.73 16.00 -1.46
C ARG A 117 -8.57 15.75 -2.42
N ALA A 118 -7.37 16.23 -2.06
CA ALA A 118 -6.18 16.07 -2.89
C ALA A 118 -5.62 14.65 -2.82
N TRP A 119 -5.11 14.16 -3.94
CA TRP A 119 -4.32 12.95 -4.00
C TRP A 119 -2.87 13.25 -3.63
N LEU A 120 -2.26 12.39 -2.85
CA LEU A 120 -0.83 12.45 -2.55
C LEU A 120 0.01 12.08 -3.80
N VAL A 121 -0.48 11.13 -4.57
CA VAL A 121 0.01 10.81 -5.91
C VAL A 121 -1.18 10.75 -6.85
N ASN A 122 -1.05 11.33 -8.03
CA ASN A 122 -1.99 11.22 -9.14
C ASN A 122 -1.19 11.42 -10.41
N GLU A 123 -0.59 10.34 -10.89
CA GLU A 123 0.36 10.40 -12.00
C GLU A 123 0.21 9.23 -12.95
N LYS A 124 0.55 9.48 -14.19
CA LYS A 124 0.66 8.49 -15.25
C LYS A 124 2.09 7.98 -15.32
N PHE A 125 2.25 6.66 -15.40
CA PHE A 125 3.52 5.99 -15.61
C PHE A 125 3.47 5.15 -16.89
N ASP A 126 4.61 5.07 -17.59
CA ASP A 126 4.78 4.22 -18.78
C ASP A 126 5.03 2.77 -18.35
N ILE A 127 4.05 2.20 -17.67
CA ILE A 127 4.02 0.80 -17.24
C ILE A 127 2.78 0.13 -17.80
N GLU A 128 2.97 -1.06 -18.38
CA GLU A 128 1.87 -1.83 -18.92
C GLU A 128 0.95 -2.33 -17.80
N TYR A 129 -0.36 -2.08 -17.94
CA TYR A 129 -1.34 -2.62 -17.03
C TYR A 129 -1.60 -4.11 -17.32
N LYS A 130 -1.08 -4.99 -16.47
CA LYS A 130 -1.28 -6.45 -16.58
C LYS A 130 -2.38 -7.00 -15.66
N GLY A 131 -2.97 -6.14 -14.84
CA GLY A 131 -3.89 -6.57 -13.79
C GLY A 131 -3.21 -7.51 -12.78
N GLY A 132 -3.99 -8.29 -12.07
CA GLY A 132 -3.50 -9.28 -11.12
C GLY A 132 -4.15 -9.16 -9.76
N LYS A 133 -3.71 -9.98 -8.81
CA LYS A 133 -4.21 -9.94 -7.44
C LYS A 133 -3.68 -8.73 -6.68
N CYS A 134 -4.41 -8.33 -5.65
CA CYS A 134 -3.90 -7.41 -4.64
C CYS A 134 -2.98 -8.14 -3.66
N ALA A 135 -2.12 -7.38 -3.01
CA ALA A 135 -1.20 -7.89 -2.01
C ALA A 135 -1.04 -6.92 -0.85
N LEU A 136 -0.75 -7.45 0.33
CA LEU A 136 -0.29 -6.70 1.49
C LEU A 136 0.95 -7.35 2.05
N TRP A 137 1.88 -6.53 2.52
CA TRP A 137 3.04 -6.99 3.26
C TRP A 137 3.18 -6.19 4.55
N GLY A 138 3.68 -6.87 5.56
CA GLY A 138 4.06 -6.27 6.83
C GLY A 138 5.45 -6.70 7.24
N PHE A 139 6.21 -5.76 7.74
CA PHE A 139 7.58 -5.93 8.21
C PHE A 139 7.68 -5.47 9.66
N PRO A 140 7.07 -6.21 10.62
CA PRO A 140 7.09 -5.85 12.02
C PRO A 140 8.47 -6.11 12.63
N TYR A 141 8.81 -5.32 13.63
CA TYR A 141 9.89 -5.62 14.54
C TYR A 141 9.36 -6.29 15.82
N ALA A 142 10.27 -6.77 16.66
CA ALA A 142 9.91 -7.26 17.98
C ALA A 142 9.16 -6.19 18.77
N SER A 143 7.97 -6.54 19.26
CA SER A 143 7.05 -5.67 20.00
C SER A 143 6.47 -4.51 19.21
N THR A 144 6.45 -4.58 17.87
CA THR A 144 5.75 -3.62 16.99
C THR A 144 4.82 -4.37 16.05
N PRO A 145 3.74 -4.98 16.53
CA PRO A 145 2.79 -5.68 15.69
C PRO A 145 2.14 -4.71 14.69
N ILE A 146 1.73 -5.26 13.54
CA ILE A 146 0.98 -4.53 12.51
C ILE A 146 -0.41 -5.12 12.43
N ALA A 147 -1.42 -4.28 12.48
CA ALA A 147 -2.81 -4.68 12.27
C ALA A 147 -3.34 -4.09 10.97
N PHE A 148 -4.11 -4.90 10.24
CA PHE A 148 -4.85 -4.49 9.04
C PHE A 148 -6.34 -4.75 9.24
N ASP A 149 -7.17 -3.84 8.73
CA ASP A 149 -8.62 -3.98 8.72
C ASP A 149 -9.23 -3.33 7.47
N ASN A 150 -10.55 -3.44 7.31
CA ASN A 150 -11.33 -2.79 6.26
C ASN A 150 -10.81 -3.05 4.83
N LEU A 151 -10.30 -4.27 4.56
CA LEU A 151 -9.81 -4.62 3.24
C LEU A 151 -10.95 -4.65 2.22
N LEU A 152 -10.82 -3.81 1.19
CA LEU A 152 -11.80 -3.69 0.13
C LEU A 152 -11.09 -3.57 -1.23
N ILE A 153 -11.54 -4.35 -2.21
CA ILE A 153 -11.10 -4.26 -3.60
C ILE A 153 -12.28 -3.81 -4.45
N LEU A 154 -12.07 -2.76 -5.22
CA LEU A 154 -13.05 -2.23 -6.18
C LEU A 154 -12.47 -2.28 -7.58
N SER A 155 -13.28 -2.63 -8.58
CA SER A 155 -12.94 -2.41 -10.00
C SER A 155 -13.22 -0.96 -10.38
N ARG A 156 -12.38 -0.40 -11.26
CA ARG A 156 -12.45 0.99 -11.72
C ARG A 156 -12.45 1.07 -13.24
#